data_ba44a0f1812e2eb5b39ecb5a1d7a1d88
#
_entry.id   ba44a0f1812e2eb5b39ecb5a1d7a1d88
#
_cell.length_a   1.000
_cell.length_b   1.000
_cell.length_c   1.000
_cell.angle_alpha   90.00
_cell.angle_beta   90.00
_cell.angle_gamma   90.00
#
_symmetry.space_group_name_H-M   'P 1'
#
loop_
_entity.id
_entity.type
_entity.pdbx_description
1 polymer ?
#
loop_
_entity_poly.entity_id
_entity_poly.type
_entity_poly.pdbx_seq_one_letter_code
_entity_poly.pdbx_strand_id
1 'polypeptide(L)'
;KDAGVFPLSIGGEHTATYPILKALARDEPFALIHIDAHCDTTGLFSDDPSETHDGNFATRSVMDGLIDPERTIQIGIRGSGSWAWEFSQDTGMRVVYAEEVQERGIQAIIAEAREIVGSHPCYLTLDVDSIEPTFLPGTTVPEPFGLTPWEVRDLIRGVRGLRIVGAD
;
A
#
# COMPACT_ATOMS: atom_id res chain seq x y z
N LYS A 1 15.72 12.69 3.74
CA LYS A 1 15.14 14.00 3.35
C LYS A 1 16.22 15.07 3.19
N ASP A 2 17.08 15.21 4.17
CA ASP A 2 18.11 16.28 4.19
C ASP A 2 19.23 16.11 3.15
N ALA A 3 19.46 14.88 2.70
CA ALA A 3 20.50 14.56 1.71
C ALA A 3 19.99 14.64 0.24
N GLY A 4 18.72 14.89 0.01
CA GLY A 4 18.13 14.88 -1.33
C GLY A 4 18.12 13.52 -2.02
N VAL A 5 18.23 12.43 -1.23
CA VAL A 5 18.27 11.05 -1.73
C VAL A 5 16.86 10.46 -1.68
N PHE A 6 16.46 9.77 -2.74
CA PHE A 6 15.24 8.98 -2.79
C PHE A 6 15.50 7.59 -2.18
N PRO A 7 14.86 7.23 -1.06
CA PRO A 7 14.98 5.88 -0.50
C PRO A 7 14.15 4.89 -1.34
N LEU A 8 14.81 3.83 -1.79
CA LEU A 8 14.19 2.65 -2.38
C LEU A 8 14.65 1.45 -1.59
N SER A 9 13.74 0.81 -0.88
CA SER A 9 14.02 -0.37 -0.07
C SER A 9 13.56 -1.63 -0.80
N ILE A 10 14.26 -2.73 -0.59
CA ILE A 10 13.82 -4.06 -1.03
C ILE A 10 13.85 -4.93 0.22
N GLY A 11 12.69 -5.34 0.66
CA GLY A 11 12.53 -6.08 1.90
C GLY A 11 12.08 -7.51 1.70
N GLY A 12 11.99 -8.24 2.80
CA GLY A 12 11.49 -9.61 2.87
C GLY A 12 10.12 -9.71 3.53
N GLU A 13 9.71 -8.69 4.30
CA GLU A 13 8.46 -8.71 5.07
C GLU A 13 7.91 -7.28 5.17
N HIS A 14 6.58 -7.13 5.01
CA HIS A 14 5.92 -5.83 4.81
C HIS A 14 5.95 -4.91 6.05
N THR A 15 6.24 -5.43 7.23
CA THR A 15 6.49 -4.62 8.43
C THR A 15 7.59 -3.58 8.22
N ALA A 16 8.53 -3.82 7.29
CA ALA A 16 9.64 -2.90 7.01
C ALA A 16 9.18 -1.50 6.58
N THR A 17 8.00 -1.39 5.98
CA THR A 17 7.40 -0.11 5.56
C THR A 17 7.16 0.83 6.75
N TYR A 18 6.70 0.31 7.90
CA TYR A 18 6.40 1.13 9.07
C TYR A 18 7.61 1.94 9.60
N PRO A 19 8.77 1.34 9.92
CA PRO A 19 9.92 2.11 10.39
C PRO A 19 10.46 3.08 9.33
N ILE A 20 10.32 2.77 8.04
CA ILE A 20 10.71 3.68 6.96
C ILE A 20 9.79 4.91 6.97
N LEU A 21 8.47 4.72 7.01
CA LEU A 21 7.51 5.81 7.14
C LEU A 21 7.78 6.65 8.38
N LYS A 22 8.04 6.02 9.52
CA LYS A 22 8.38 6.72 10.78
C LYS A 22 9.63 7.59 10.66
N ALA A 23 10.60 7.16 9.87
CA ALA A 23 11.80 7.95 9.61
C ALA A 23 11.55 9.13 8.66
N LEU A 24 10.61 9.01 7.72
CA LEU A 24 10.37 9.97 6.65
C LEU A 24 9.23 10.95 6.94
N ALA A 25 8.11 10.51 7.53
CA ALA A 25 6.90 11.30 7.77
C ALA A 25 6.98 12.11 9.07
N ARG A 26 8.03 12.92 9.24
CA ARG A 26 8.27 13.68 10.48
C ARG A 26 7.44 14.95 10.60
N ASP A 27 7.10 15.55 9.46
CA ASP A 27 6.52 16.90 9.43
C ASP A 27 5.03 16.86 9.04
N GLU A 28 4.64 15.89 8.23
CA GLU A 28 3.27 15.71 7.71
C GLU A 28 3.01 14.25 7.38
N PRO A 29 1.78 13.74 7.52
CA PRO A 29 1.42 12.41 7.05
C PRO A 29 1.54 12.33 5.53
N PHE A 30 1.90 11.16 5.03
CA PHE A 30 2.01 10.91 3.58
C PHE A 30 0.71 10.34 3.01
N ALA A 31 0.43 10.64 1.76
CA ALA A 31 -0.43 9.81 0.95
C ALA A 31 0.22 8.43 0.77
N LEU A 32 -0.56 7.37 0.61
CA LEU A 32 -0.05 6.03 0.39
C LEU A 32 -0.65 5.40 -0.86
N ILE A 33 0.20 4.90 -1.73
CA ILE A 33 -0.19 3.94 -2.77
C ILE A 33 0.31 2.57 -2.31
N HIS A 34 -0.62 1.71 -1.95
CA HIS A 34 -0.37 0.37 -1.43
C HIS A 34 -0.88 -0.65 -2.45
N ILE A 35 0.04 -1.36 -3.09
CA ILE A 35 -0.26 -2.40 -4.08
C ILE A 35 -0.02 -3.75 -3.42
N ASP A 36 -1.10 -4.52 -3.22
CA ASP A 36 -1.07 -5.69 -2.35
C ASP A 36 -2.28 -6.60 -2.62
N ALA A 37 -2.20 -7.85 -2.22
CA ALA A 37 -3.36 -8.73 -2.10
C ALA A 37 -4.15 -8.46 -0.81
N HIS A 38 -3.51 -7.87 0.20
CA HIS A 38 -4.02 -7.64 1.55
C HIS A 38 -4.09 -6.16 1.88
N CYS A 39 -4.94 -5.79 2.83
CA CYS A 39 -5.00 -4.40 3.28
C CYS A 39 -3.94 -4.05 4.33
N ASP A 40 -3.38 -5.05 4.98
CA ASP A 40 -2.44 -4.90 6.10
C ASP A 40 -2.95 -3.96 7.20
N THR A 41 -4.25 -4.04 7.42
CA THR A 41 -4.99 -3.24 8.39
C THR A 41 -5.71 -4.10 9.43
N THR A 42 -5.14 -5.26 9.75
CA THR A 42 -5.65 -6.05 10.87
C THR A 42 -5.56 -5.26 12.17
N GLY A 43 -6.44 -5.58 13.11
CA GLY A 43 -6.50 -4.88 14.39
C GLY A 43 -5.18 -4.89 15.15
N LEU A 44 -4.93 -3.81 15.88
CA LEU A 44 -3.88 -3.79 16.88
C LEU A 44 -4.36 -4.58 18.09
N PHE A 45 -3.60 -5.59 18.48
CA PHE A 45 -3.91 -6.38 19.69
C PHE A 45 -3.41 -5.69 20.95
N SER A 46 -2.50 -4.70 20.82
CA SER A 46 -2.04 -3.86 21.91
C SER A 46 -1.51 -2.51 21.40
N ASP A 47 -1.33 -1.57 22.32
CA ASP A 47 -0.70 -0.27 22.05
C ASP A 47 0.83 -0.36 21.96
N ASP A 48 1.40 -1.55 22.12
CA ASP A 48 2.85 -1.76 22.03
C ASP A 48 3.32 -1.73 20.57
N PRO A 49 4.20 -0.79 20.19
CA PRO A 49 4.75 -0.72 18.83
C PRO A 49 5.56 -1.96 18.43
N SER A 50 6.00 -2.77 19.39
CA SER A 50 6.71 -4.02 19.11
C SER A 50 5.80 -5.11 18.52
N GLU A 51 4.48 -4.93 18.61
CA GLU A 51 3.48 -5.80 18.01
C GLU A 51 3.11 -5.42 16.57
N THR A 52 3.87 -4.54 15.93
CA THR A 52 3.72 -4.27 14.51
C THR A 52 4.25 -5.47 13.71
N HIS A 53 3.44 -5.95 12.79
CA HIS A 53 3.74 -7.06 11.88
C HIS A 53 3.26 -6.72 10.46
N ASP A 54 3.54 -7.57 9.48
CA ASP A 54 3.16 -7.39 8.08
C ASP A 54 1.67 -7.06 7.93
N GLY A 55 0.79 -7.86 8.48
CA GLY A 55 -0.66 -7.69 8.37
C GLY A 55 -1.24 -6.48 9.12
N ASN A 56 -0.47 -5.62 9.80
CA ASN A 56 -0.99 -4.44 10.51
C ASN A 56 -0.16 -3.16 10.37
N PHE A 57 0.87 -3.15 9.53
CA PHE A 57 1.73 -1.98 9.40
C PHE A 57 0.94 -0.73 8.97
N ALA A 58 -0.09 -0.89 8.14
CA ALA A 58 -0.90 0.23 7.66
C ALA A 58 -1.80 0.79 8.77
N THR A 59 -2.45 -0.07 9.58
CA THR A 59 -3.18 0.36 10.79
C THR A 59 -2.27 1.18 11.70
N ARG A 60 -1.09 0.64 12.00
CA ARG A 60 -0.13 1.30 12.87
C ARG A 60 0.32 2.65 12.31
N SER A 61 0.56 2.71 11.01
CA SER A 61 0.98 3.94 10.33
C SER A 61 -0.09 5.03 10.40
N VAL A 62 -1.37 4.69 10.32
CA VAL A 62 -2.48 5.64 10.52
C VAL A 62 -2.53 6.12 11.97
N MET A 63 -2.48 5.20 12.92
CA MET A 63 -2.59 5.55 14.34
C MET A 63 -1.44 6.44 14.82
N ASP A 64 -0.25 6.26 14.27
CA ASP A 64 0.91 7.10 14.57
C ASP A 64 0.95 8.39 13.71
N GLY A 65 -0.05 8.63 12.85
CA GLY A 65 -0.14 9.83 12.00
C GLY A 65 0.94 9.90 10.91
N LEU A 66 1.44 8.75 10.45
CA LEU A 66 2.47 8.68 9.41
C LEU A 66 1.88 8.72 8.00
N ILE A 67 0.67 8.21 7.84
CA ILE A 67 -0.10 8.24 6.59
C ILE A 67 -1.48 8.84 6.81
N ASP A 68 -2.00 9.47 5.77
CA ASP A 68 -3.35 10.02 5.73
C ASP A 68 -4.29 8.99 5.09
N PRO A 69 -5.25 8.40 5.82
CA PRO A 69 -6.14 7.39 5.28
C PRO A 69 -7.02 7.91 4.14
N GLU A 70 -7.47 9.17 4.17
CA GLU A 70 -8.27 9.77 3.09
C GLU A 70 -7.48 9.97 1.79
N ARG A 71 -6.14 9.86 1.87
CA ARG A 71 -5.21 9.93 0.74
C ARG A 71 -4.48 8.62 0.50
N THR A 72 -5.04 7.54 1.03
CA THR A 72 -4.52 6.18 0.86
C THR A 72 -5.38 5.41 -0.13
N ILE A 73 -4.73 4.77 -1.08
CA ILE A 73 -5.35 3.82 -2.01
C ILE A 73 -4.64 2.48 -1.94
N GLN A 74 -5.41 1.42 -1.71
CA GLN A 74 -4.97 0.03 -1.64
C GLN A 74 -5.47 -0.69 -2.89
N ILE A 75 -4.58 -1.29 -3.68
CA ILE A 75 -4.88 -1.78 -5.03
C ILE A 75 -4.51 -3.25 -5.18
N GLY A 76 -5.46 -4.06 -5.63
CA GLY A 76 -5.28 -5.49 -5.87
C GLY A 76 -5.82 -6.37 -4.75
N ILE A 77 -6.54 -5.78 -3.80
CA ILE A 77 -7.02 -6.43 -2.58
C ILE A 77 -7.98 -7.57 -2.92
N ARG A 78 -7.74 -8.74 -2.32
CA ARG A 78 -8.56 -9.94 -2.47
C ARG A 78 -8.41 -10.96 -1.34
N GLY A 79 -7.35 -10.81 -0.56
CA GLY A 79 -7.04 -11.69 0.57
C GLY A 79 -8.05 -11.59 1.70
N SER A 80 -8.13 -12.66 2.39
CA SER A 80 -8.99 -13.12 3.47
C SER A 80 -9.78 -12.11 4.31
N GLY A 81 -11.10 -12.17 4.18
CA GLY A 81 -12.06 -11.82 5.22
C GLY A 81 -12.36 -10.32 5.42
N SER A 82 -13.64 -9.98 5.48
CA SER A 82 -14.13 -8.61 5.68
C SER A 82 -13.54 -7.91 6.92
N TRP A 83 -13.25 -8.66 7.97
CA TRP A 83 -12.63 -8.13 9.20
C TRP A 83 -11.23 -7.52 8.99
N ALA A 84 -10.51 -7.96 7.96
CA ALA A 84 -9.20 -7.40 7.62
C ALA A 84 -9.31 -6.07 6.85
N TRP A 85 -10.50 -5.72 6.35
CA TRP A 85 -10.75 -4.52 5.53
C TRP A 85 -11.51 -3.43 6.28
N GLU A 86 -12.17 -3.78 7.40
CA GLU A 86 -13.02 -2.86 8.16
C GLU A 86 -12.27 -1.58 8.53
N PHE A 87 -11.06 -1.69 9.05
CA PHE A 87 -10.27 -0.52 9.41
C PHE A 87 -9.99 0.39 8.20
N SER A 88 -9.65 -0.18 7.04
CA SER A 88 -9.42 0.60 5.83
C SER A 88 -10.69 1.37 5.41
N GLN A 89 -11.83 0.71 5.43
CA GLN A 89 -13.12 1.30 5.05
C GLN A 89 -13.57 2.36 6.06
N ASP A 90 -13.49 2.07 7.35
CA ASP A 90 -13.93 2.95 8.44
C ASP A 90 -13.09 4.23 8.54
N THR A 91 -11.82 4.16 8.18
CA THR A 91 -10.91 5.31 8.17
C THR A 91 -10.92 6.11 6.88
N GLY A 92 -11.63 5.64 5.84
CA GLY A 92 -11.77 6.35 4.58
C GLY A 92 -10.70 6.03 3.53
N MET A 93 -9.90 4.97 3.73
CA MET A 93 -9.00 4.48 2.69
C MET A 93 -9.80 3.96 1.49
N ARG A 94 -9.30 4.23 0.28
CA ARG A 94 -9.86 3.63 -0.93
C ARG A 94 -9.32 2.23 -1.12
N VAL A 95 -10.17 1.23 -0.97
CA VAL A 95 -9.85 -0.17 -1.25
C VAL A 95 -10.32 -0.51 -2.66
N VAL A 96 -9.39 -0.85 -3.55
CA VAL A 96 -9.62 -1.31 -4.92
C VAL A 96 -9.40 -2.82 -4.96
N TYR A 97 -10.47 -3.57 -5.12
CA TYR A 97 -10.41 -5.02 -5.23
C TYR A 97 -9.80 -5.45 -6.58
N ALA A 98 -9.16 -6.62 -6.62
CA ALA A 98 -8.59 -7.16 -7.85
C ALA A 98 -9.65 -7.32 -8.95
N GLU A 99 -10.88 -7.71 -8.59
CA GLU A 99 -12.02 -7.78 -9.52
C GLU A 99 -12.33 -6.42 -10.13
N GLU A 100 -12.30 -5.36 -9.34
CA GLU A 100 -12.54 -4.00 -9.81
C GLU A 100 -11.47 -3.54 -10.80
N VAL A 101 -10.22 -3.96 -10.61
CA VAL A 101 -9.14 -3.70 -11.59
C VAL A 101 -9.47 -4.38 -12.93
N GLN A 102 -9.97 -5.60 -12.91
CA GLN A 102 -10.37 -6.33 -14.13
C GLN A 102 -11.56 -5.67 -14.84
N GLU A 103 -12.54 -5.20 -14.09
CA GLU A 103 -13.74 -4.58 -14.64
C GLU A 103 -13.49 -3.19 -15.24
N ARG A 104 -12.72 -2.36 -14.54
CA ARG A 104 -12.48 -0.95 -14.89
C ARG A 104 -11.26 -0.72 -15.75
N GLY A 105 -10.33 -1.67 -15.71
CA GLY A 105 -9.02 -1.56 -16.35
C GLY A 105 -8.02 -0.70 -15.55
N ILE A 106 -6.76 -1.08 -15.67
CA ILE A 106 -5.67 -0.50 -14.88
C ILE A 106 -5.51 1.02 -15.05
N GLN A 107 -5.83 1.55 -16.24
CA GLN A 107 -5.70 2.99 -16.51
C GLN A 107 -6.70 3.83 -15.72
N ALA A 108 -7.90 3.32 -15.49
CA ALA A 108 -8.89 3.98 -14.64
C ALA A 108 -8.44 4.02 -13.17
N ILE A 109 -7.84 2.93 -12.70
CA ILE A 109 -7.31 2.84 -11.33
C ILE A 109 -6.11 3.78 -11.14
N ILE A 110 -5.23 3.87 -12.14
CA ILE A 110 -4.12 4.84 -12.12
C ILE A 110 -4.63 6.27 -12.02
N ALA A 111 -5.65 6.62 -12.80
CA ALA A 111 -6.25 7.96 -12.77
C ALA A 111 -6.82 8.28 -11.38
N GLU A 112 -7.55 7.34 -10.78
CA GLU A 112 -8.12 7.46 -9.43
C GLU A 112 -7.02 7.59 -8.37
N ALA A 113 -5.96 6.78 -8.43
CA ALA A 113 -4.82 6.88 -7.52
C ALA A 113 -4.16 8.26 -7.57
N ARG A 114 -4.00 8.82 -8.77
CA ARG A 114 -3.46 10.17 -8.95
C ARG A 114 -4.36 11.26 -8.39
N GLU A 115 -5.68 11.10 -8.49
CA GLU A 115 -6.66 12.02 -7.92
C GLU A 115 -6.62 11.99 -6.38
N ILE A 116 -6.63 10.81 -5.77
CA ILE A 116 -6.57 10.62 -4.31
C ILE A 116 -5.28 11.22 -3.73
N VAL A 117 -4.14 10.92 -4.33
CA VAL A 117 -2.83 11.44 -3.88
C VAL A 117 -2.71 12.96 -4.12
N GLY A 118 -3.18 13.44 -5.26
CA GLY A 118 -3.10 14.84 -5.63
C GLY A 118 -1.66 15.36 -5.65
N SER A 119 -1.41 16.48 -4.96
CA SER A 119 -0.07 17.10 -4.85
C SER A 119 0.68 16.77 -3.56
N HIS A 120 0.11 15.88 -2.73
CA HIS A 120 0.71 15.52 -1.43
C HIS A 120 1.96 14.65 -1.59
N PRO A 121 2.88 14.70 -0.62
CA PRO A 121 3.95 13.71 -0.57
C PRO A 121 3.35 12.32 -0.43
N CYS A 122 3.84 11.40 -1.26
CA CYS A 122 3.28 10.06 -1.36
C CYS A 122 4.39 9.01 -1.15
N TYR A 123 4.08 7.98 -0.41
CA TYR A 123 4.90 6.78 -0.33
C TYR A 123 4.28 5.69 -1.20
N LEU A 124 5.11 4.92 -1.91
CA LEU A 124 4.69 3.79 -2.73
C LEU A 124 5.22 2.50 -2.09
N THR A 125 4.32 1.59 -1.73
CA THR A 125 4.71 0.27 -1.26
C THR A 125 4.08 -0.80 -2.15
N LEU A 126 4.86 -1.83 -2.47
CA LEU A 126 4.46 -2.94 -3.31
C LEU A 126 4.74 -4.25 -2.61
N ASP A 127 3.69 -4.95 -2.16
CA ASP A 127 3.81 -6.37 -1.87
C ASP A 127 3.73 -7.18 -3.16
N VAL A 128 4.68 -8.09 -3.31
CA VAL A 128 4.76 -8.93 -4.52
C VAL A 128 3.62 -9.94 -4.61
N ASP A 129 2.92 -10.23 -3.51
CA ASP A 129 1.75 -11.09 -3.51
C ASP A 129 0.51 -10.46 -4.16
N SER A 130 0.54 -9.14 -4.43
CA SER A 130 -0.41 -8.49 -5.33
C SER A 130 -0.49 -9.15 -6.69
N ILE A 131 0.62 -9.75 -7.14
CA ILE A 131 0.74 -10.43 -8.43
C ILE A 131 0.11 -11.81 -8.34
N GLU A 132 -0.54 -12.21 -9.44
CA GLU A 132 -1.10 -13.56 -9.57
C GLU A 132 -0.04 -14.64 -9.31
N PRO A 133 -0.28 -15.62 -8.41
CA PRO A 133 0.69 -16.63 -8.00
C PRO A 133 1.30 -17.46 -9.14
N THR A 134 0.61 -17.58 -10.26
CA THR A 134 1.16 -18.27 -11.46
C THR A 134 2.38 -17.58 -12.05
N PHE A 135 2.51 -16.25 -11.84
CA PHE A 135 3.68 -15.49 -12.25
C PHE A 135 4.70 -15.34 -11.12
N LEU A 136 4.25 -15.27 -9.88
CA LEU A 136 5.10 -15.03 -8.72
C LEU A 136 4.69 -15.93 -7.55
N PRO A 137 5.12 -17.21 -7.53
CA PRO A 137 4.73 -18.16 -6.49
C PRO A 137 5.55 -18.02 -5.19
N GLY A 138 6.59 -17.17 -5.17
CA GLY A 138 7.55 -17.10 -4.07
C GLY A 138 7.16 -16.10 -2.97
N THR A 139 5.91 -16.13 -2.54
CA THR A 139 5.42 -15.34 -1.39
C THR A 139 4.86 -16.27 -0.30
N THR A 140 4.71 -15.74 0.93
CA THR A 140 4.24 -16.51 2.09
C THR A 140 2.74 -16.73 2.11
N VAL A 141 1.97 -15.78 1.57
CA VAL A 141 0.49 -15.78 1.60
C VAL A 141 -0.09 -15.52 0.20
N PRO A 142 0.15 -16.44 -0.75
CA PRO A 142 -0.31 -16.26 -2.12
C PRO A 142 -1.83 -16.33 -2.21
N GLU A 143 -2.43 -15.34 -2.88
CA GLU A 143 -3.85 -15.27 -3.14
C GLU A 143 -4.12 -15.37 -4.64
N PRO A 144 -5.05 -16.23 -5.11
CA PRO A 144 -5.39 -16.35 -6.53
C PRO A 144 -6.16 -15.13 -7.03
N PHE A 145 -6.26 -15.00 -8.36
CA PHE A 145 -6.94 -13.92 -9.06
C PHE A 145 -6.29 -12.55 -8.87
N GLY A 146 -4.96 -12.54 -8.83
CA GLY A 146 -4.14 -11.35 -8.66
C GLY A 146 -3.93 -10.53 -9.92
N LEU A 147 -3.15 -9.48 -9.75
CA LEU A 147 -2.71 -8.62 -10.85
C LEU A 147 -1.70 -9.33 -11.74
N THR A 148 -1.72 -8.99 -13.01
CA THR A 148 -0.64 -9.41 -13.91
C THR A 148 0.61 -8.56 -13.71
N PRO A 149 1.82 -9.07 -14.02
CA PRO A 149 3.04 -8.26 -14.00
C PRO A 149 2.95 -6.99 -14.88
N TRP A 150 2.14 -7.03 -15.94
CA TRP A 150 1.92 -5.89 -16.83
C TRP A 150 1.11 -4.78 -16.12
N GLU A 151 0.07 -5.13 -15.39
CA GLU A 151 -0.74 -4.18 -14.63
C GLU A 151 0.07 -3.52 -13.52
N VAL A 152 0.85 -4.29 -12.76
CA VAL A 152 1.75 -3.74 -11.72
C VAL A 152 2.78 -2.81 -12.34
N ARG A 153 3.41 -3.19 -13.46
CA ARG A 153 4.33 -2.31 -14.21
C ARG A 153 3.64 -1.01 -14.63
N ASP A 154 2.41 -1.10 -15.13
CA ASP A 154 1.68 0.07 -15.61
C ASP A 154 1.23 0.97 -14.46
N LEU A 155 0.86 0.42 -13.30
CA LEU A 155 0.65 1.18 -12.05
C LEU A 155 1.89 1.98 -11.69
N ILE A 156 3.04 1.32 -11.52
CA ILE A 156 4.30 1.98 -11.14
C ILE A 156 4.68 3.09 -12.13
N ARG A 157 4.48 2.86 -13.43
CA ARG A 157 4.76 3.86 -14.47
C ARG A 157 3.73 4.97 -14.51
N GLY A 158 2.47 4.61 -14.28
CA GLY A 158 1.34 5.53 -14.35
C GLY A 158 1.30 6.57 -13.21
N VAL A 159 1.90 6.26 -12.07
CA VAL A 159 2.04 7.22 -10.95
C VAL A 159 3.26 8.13 -11.09
N ARG A 160 4.00 8.03 -12.18
CA ARG A 160 5.13 8.91 -12.47
C ARG A 160 4.68 10.38 -12.49
N GLY A 161 5.44 11.23 -11.83
CA GLY A 161 5.17 12.67 -11.72
C GLY A 161 4.37 13.06 -10.47
N LEU A 162 3.85 12.10 -9.69
CA LEU A 162 3.46 12.35 -8.32
C LEU A 162 4.69 12.67 -7.46
N ARG A 163 4.49 13.36 -6.34
CA ARG A 163 5.56 13.68 -5.37
C ARG A 163 5.88 12.44 -4.52
N ILE A 164 6.44 11.40 -5.16
CA ILE A 164 6.85 10.18 -4.43
C ILE A 164 8.11 10.47 -3.63
N VAL A 165 8.05 10.24 -2.32
CA VAL A 165 9.12 10.55 -1.34
C VAL A 165 9.96 9.34 -0.96
N GLY A 166 9.50 8.14 -1.26
CA GLY A 166 10.17 6.88 -1.04
C GLY A 166 9.32 5.74 -1.56
N ALA A 167 9.94 4.56 -1.68
CA ALA A 167 9.24 3.33 -2.09
C ALA A 167 9.90 2.09 -1.48
N ASP A 168 9.15 1.00 -1.40
CA ASP A 168 9.62 -0.35 -1.11
C ASP A 168 8.82 -1.41 -1.87
#